data_eb55669cd122b980c98c4539987c2ffe
#
_entry.id   eb55669cd122b980c98c4539987c2ffe
#
_cell.length_a   1.000
_cell.length_b   1.000
_cell.length_c   1.000
_cell.angle_alpha   90.00
_cell.angle_beta   90.00
_cell.angle_gamma   90.00
#
_symmetry.space_group_name_H-M   'P 1'
#
loop_
_entity.id
_entity.type
_entity.pdbx_description
1 polymer ?
#
loop_
_entity_poly.entity_id
_entity_poly.type
_entity_poly.pdbx_seq_one_letter_code
_entity_poly.pdbx_strand_id
1 'polypeptide(L)'
;MLGSAPAMNVSSITNNPVWAILFWVSFYSWFFVFETWVSMRDVRAKTTIDNTDGYSALFFWAMLYTGIFLAFAFAFLAPAFRIDSDSLNSLLFTSGIILIWVGILFRLWSIQTLGKYFRTVVLIQDDHKLITSGPYRYLRHPSYTGSMISVLGVGLALGNWMGLLFILSTVCIGYRWRIHVEEIALKKRFGSAYTAYAEKTWNLILFVW
;
A
#
# COMPACT_ATOMS: atom_id res chain seq x y z
N MET A 1 2.18 1.15 -45.39
CA MET A 1 1.47 0.45 -44.30
C MET A 1 2.40 0.47 -43.10
N LEU A 2 2.27 1.48 -42.25
CA LEU A 2 2.95 1.52 -40.95
C LEU A 2 2.16 0.56 -40.05
N GLY A 3 2.76 -0.59 -39.73
CA GLY A 3 2.18 -1.55 -38.82
C GLY A 3 1.88 -0.85 -37.47
N SER A 4 0.64 -0.91 -37.04
CA SER A 4 0.25 -0.49 -35.70
C SER A 4 1.11 -1.24 -34.69
N ALA A 5 1.83 -0.51 -33.85
CA ALA A 5 2.54 -1.11 -32.73
C ALA A 5 1.53 -1.95 -31.91
N PRO A 6 1.90 -3.16 -31.47
CA PRO A 6 0.98 -4.03 -30.74
C PRO A 6 0.53 -3.33 -29.44
N ALA A 7 -0.78 -3.42 -29.17
CA ALA A 7 -1.40 -2.87 -27.98
C ALA A 7 -0.62 -3.21 -26.70
N MET A 8 -0.20 -2.18 -25.96
CA MET A 8 0.51 -2.35 -24.67
C MET A 8 -0.49 -2.73 -23.57
N ASN A 9 -0.75 -4.01 -23.42
CA ASN A 9 -1.52 -4.58 -22.32
C ASN A 9 -0.66 -5.63 -21.61
N VAL A 10 -1.23 -6.50 -20.78
CA VAL A 10 -0.48 -7.59 -20.12
C VAL A 10 0.36 -8.39 -21.11
N SER A 11 -0.06 -8.46 -22.40
CA SER A 11 0.78 -8.97 -23.48
C SER A 11 2.06 -8.14 -23.70
N SER A 12 2.08 -6.85 -23.35
CA SER A 12 3.30 -6.03 -23.43
C SER A 12 4.26 -6.32 -22.28
N ILE A 13 3.75 -6.56 -21.06
CA ILE A 13 4.58 -7.06 -19.96
C ILE A 13 5.17 -8.43 -20.32
N THR A 14 4.43 -9.26 -21.09
CA THR A 14 4.91 -10.58 -21.52
C THR A 14 5.74 -10.54 -22.80
N ASN A 15 5.50 -9.60 -23.69
CA ASN A 15 6.12 -9.55 -25.03
C ASN A 15 7.30 -8.58 -25.14
N ASN A 16 7.43 -7.62 -24.22
CA ASN A 16 8.57 -6.71 -24.16
C ASN A 16 9.40 -6.98 -22.89
N PRO A 17 10.61 -7.53 -23.03
CA PRO A 17 11.43 -7.92 -21.89
C PRO A 17 11.79 -6.74 -20.97
N VAL A 18 11.96 -5.53 -21.50
CA VAL A 18 12.27 -4.34 -20.70
C VAL A 18 11.10 -3.98 -19.79
N TRP A 19 9.88 -3.98 -20.31
CA TRP A 19 8.68 -3.70 -19.53
C TRP A 19 8.40 -4.79 -18.49
N ALA A 20 8.61 -6.05 -18.88
CA ALA A 20 8.53 -7.17 -17.96
C ALA A 20 9.51 -7.01 -16.79
N ILE A 21 10.76 -6.72 -17.07
CA ILE A 21 11.80 -6.52 -16.05
C ILE A 21 11.42 -5.34 -15.14
N LEU A 22 11.05 -4.19 -15.68
CA LEU A 22 10.66 -3.02 -14.91
C LEU A 22 9.50 -3.32 -13.96
N PHE A 23 8.46 -3.98 -14.46
CA PHE A 23 7.30 -4.36 -13.64
C PHE A 23 7.71 -5.34 -12.53
N TRP A 24 8.33 -6.45 -12.88
CA TRP A 24 8.64 -7.48 -11.89
C TRP A 24 9.67 -7.01 -10.86
N VAL A 25 10.70 -6.26 -11.27
CA VAL A 25 11.66 -5.66 -10.33
C VAL A 25 10.94 -4.72 -9.37
N SER A 26 10.05 -3.85 -9.86
CA SER A 26 9.30 -2.91 -9.00
C SER A 26 8.34 -3.66 -8.07
N PHE A 27 7.59 -4.62 -8.58
CA PHE A 27 6.66 -5.44 -7.81
C PHE A 27 7.37 -6.26 -6.71
N TYR A 28 8.46 -6.98 -7.07
CA TYR A 28 9.22 -7.76 -6.10
C TYR A 28 9.93 -6.88 -5.08
N SER A 29 10.46 -5.72 -5.49
CA SER A 29 11.06 -4.76 -4.56
C SER A 29 10.06 -4.25 -3.54
N TRP A 30 8.84 -3.94 -3.95
CA TRP A 30 7.79 -3.54 -3.04
C TRP A 30 7.31 -4.70 -2.16
N PHE A 31 6.86 -5.79 -2.78
CA PHE A 31 6.08 -6.82 -2.08
C PHE A 31 6.96 -7.77 -1.26
N PHE A 32 8.06 -8.25 -1.81
CA PHE A 32 8.91 -9.21 -1.11
C PHE A 32 10.06 -8.55 -0.36
N VAL A 33 10.81 -7.64 -0.97
CA VAL A 33 11.98 -7.06 -0.34
C VAL A 33 11.57 -6.08 0.75
N PHE A 34 10.75 -5.09 0.40
CA PHE A 34 10.41 -4.01 1.32
C PHE A 34 9.48 -4.49 2.46
N GLU A 35 8.40 -5.22 2.16
CA GLU A 35 7.49 -5.73 3.19
C GLU A 35 8.17 -6.77 4.10
N THR A 36 9.05 -7.63 3.57
CA THR A 36 9.84 -8.55 4.38
C THR A 36 10.79 -7.78 5.31
N TRP A 37 11.47 -6.76 4.80
CA TRP A 37 12.33 -5.92 5.62
C TRP A 37 11.56 -5.22 6.75
N VAL A 38 10.37 -4.68 6.45
CA VAL A 38 9.48 -4.06 7.43
C VAL A 38 9.08 -5.07 8.52
N SER A 39 8.67 -6.29 8.12
CA SER A 39 8.27 -7.35 9.04
C SER A 39 9.42 -7.83 9.91
N MET A 40 10.64 -7.97 9.37
CA MET A 40 11.82 -8.39 10.12
C MET A 40 12.23 -7.40 11.23
N ARG A 41 11.92 -6.11 11.07
CA ARG A 41 12.17 -5.13 12.13
C ARG A 41 11.36 -5.42 13.39
N ASP A 42 10.13 -5.93 13.25
CA ASP A 42 9.27 -6.26 14.38
C ASP A 42 9.72 -7.53 15.11
N VAL A 43 10.11 -8.56 14.37
CA VAL A 43 10.60 -9.82 14.97
C VAL A 43 11.81 -9.59 15.86
N ARG A 44 12.69 -8.66 15.48
CA ARG A 44 13.88 -8.31 16.28
C ARG A 44 13.56 -7.52 17.55
N ALA A 45 12.40 -6.91 17.62
CA ALA A 45 12.03 -6.04 18.73
C ALA A 45 11.48 -6.77 19.98
N LYS A 46 11.48 -8.13 20.00
CA LYS A 46 11.10 -8.99 21.14
C LYS A 46 10.06 -8.35 22.06
N THR A 47 8.83 -8.20 21.61
CA THR A 47 7.73 -7.73 22.45
C THR A 47 6.75 -8.86 22.63
N THR A 48 6.34 -9.10 23.88
CA THR A 48 5.16 -9.92 24.19
C THR A 48 3.98 -9.38 23.43
N ILE A 49 3.40 -10.22 22.56
CA ILE A 49 2.23 -9.88 21.75
C ILE A 49 1.06 -9.78 22.73
N ASP A 50 0.74 -8.57 23.13
CA ASP A 50 -0.54 -8.31 23.76
C ASP A 50 -1.61 -8.35 22.65
N ASN A 51 -2.68 -9.12 22.83
CA ASN A 51 -3.71 -9.39 21.80
C ASN A 51 -4.59 -8.17 21.47
N THR A 52 -4.05 -6.96 21.52
CA THR A 52 -4.75 -5.72 21.17
C THR A 52 -5.00 -5.58 19.67
N ASP A 53 -4.28 -6.35 18.84
CA ASP A 53 -4.40 -6.28 17.37
C ASP A 53 -5.71 -6.88 16.82
N GLY A 54 -6.41 -7.75 17.59
CA GLY A 54 -7.71 -8.31 17.21
C GLY A 54 -7.74 -8.97 15.83
N TYR A 55 -6.66 -9.63 15.42
CA TYR A 55 -6.47 -10.22 14.08
C TYR A 55 -6.49 -9.21 12.92
N SER A 56 -6.42 -7.90 13.18
CA SER A 56 -6.49 -6.87 12.13
C SER A 56 -5.34 -6.97 11.13
N ALA A 57 -4.14 -7.37 11.58
CA ALA A 57 -3.01 -7.62 10.70
C ALA A 57 -3.27 -8.81 9.77
N LEU A 58 -3.76 -9.93 10.31
CA LEU A 58 -4.09 -11.11 9.50
C LEU A 58 -5.16 -10.79 8.46
N PHE A 59 -6.22 -10.08 8.87
CA PHE A 59 -7.28 -9.66 7.96
C PHE A 59 -6.76 -8.75 6.86
N PHE A 60 -5.91 -7.76 7.20
CA PHE A 60 -5.28 -6.89 6.21
C PHE A 60 -4.46 -7.69 5.19
N TRP A 61 -3.61 -8.62 5.64
CA TRP A 61 -2.83 -9.46 4.75
C TRP A 61 -3.70 -10.34 3.85
N ALA A 62 -4.78 -10.93 4.39
CA ALA A 62 -5.74 -11.69 3.61
C ALA A 62 -6.38 -10.83 2.51
N MET A 63 -6.81 -9.60 2.83
CA MET A 63 -7.37 -8.66 1.86
C MET A 63 -6.35 -8.24 0.80
N LEU A 64 -5.10 -7.98 1.19
CA LEU A 64 -4.02 -7.62 0.26
C LEU A 64 -3.72 -8.77 -0.71
N TYR A 65 -3.54 -9.99 -0.21
CA TYR A 65 -3.28 -11.17 -1.07
C TYR A 65 -4.45 -11.46 -2.00
N THR A 66 -5.68 -11.36 -1.51
CA THR A 66 -6.89 -11.53 -2.32
C THR A 66 -6.95 -10.47 -3.43
N GLY A 67 -6.68 -9.22 -3.09
CA GLY A 67 -6.65 -8.12 -4.07
C GLY A 67 -5.60 -8.30 -5.14
N ILE A 68 -4.37 -8.68 -4.76
CA ILE A 68 -3.28 -8.97 -5.70
C ILE A 68 -3.68 -10.14 -6.60
N PHE A 69 -4.16 -11.25 -6.03
CA PHE A 69 -4.60 -12.41 -6.79
C PHE A 69 -5.67 -12.05 -7.83
N LEU A 70 -6.72 -11.33 -7.40
CA LEU A 70 -7.78 -10.90 -8.31
C LEU A 70 -7.27 -9.93 -9.39
N ALA A 71 -6.39 -8.99 -9.03
CA ALA A 71 -5.82 -8.07 -9.99
C ALA A 71 -5.05 -8.80 -11.10
N PHE A 72 -4.23 -9.77 -10.76
CA PHE A 72 -3.53 -10.61 -11.73
C PHE A 72 -4.49 -11.51 -12.50
N ALA A 73 -5.44 -12.15 -11.81
CA ALA A 73 -6.44 -13.00 -12.47
C ALA A 73 -7.22 -12.24 -13.55
N PHE A 74 -7.75 -11.06 -13.23
CA PHE A 74 -8.44 -10.23 -14.22
C PHE A 74 -7.51 -9.73 -15.33
N ALA A 75 -6.28 -9.35 -15.00
CA ALA A 75 -5.32 -8.90 -16.01
C ALA A 75 -5.01 -10.00 -17.04
N PHE A 76 -4.85 -11.25 -16.60
CA PHE A 76 -4.48 -12.36 -17.49
C PHE A 76 -5.68 -13.11 -18.10
N LEU A 77 -6.77 -13.29 -17.35
CA LEU A 77 -7.88 -14.17 -17.74
C LEU A 77 -9.11 -13.43 -18.30
N ALA A 78 -9.20 -12.10 -18.07
CA ALA A 78 -10.37 -11.32 -18.48
C ALA A 78 -10.01 -10.17 -19.46
N PRO A 79 -9.67 -10.46 -20.71
CA PRO A 79 -9.25 -9.49 -21.70
C PRO A 79 -10.31 -8.42 -22.00
N ALA A 80 -11.59 -8.72 -21.80
CA ALA A 80 -12.69 -7.77 -22.03
C ALA A 80 -12.62 -6.51 -21.14
N PHE A 81 -11.88 -6.54 -20.02
CA PHE A 81 -11.72 -5.40 -19.13
C PHE A 81 -10.36 -4.69 -19.27
N ARG A 82 -9.60 -5.02 -20.30
CA ARG A 82 -8.34 -4.36 -20.62
C ARG A 82 -8.58 -2.96 -21.17
N ILE A 83 -7.60 -2.12 -21.00
CA ILE A 83 -7.58 -0.77 -21.56
C ILE A 83 -7.09 -0.88 -23.02
N ASP A 84 -7.97 -0.60 -24.00
CA ASP A 84 -7.70 -0.82 -25.43
C ASP A 84 -7.06 0.41 -26.12
N SER A 85 -6.17 1.10 -25.43
CA SER A 85 -5.47 2.27 -25.99
C SER A 85 -3.98 2.16 -25.70
N ASP A 86 -3.15 2.04 -26.72
CA ASP A 86 -1.70 1.88 -26.58
C ASP A 86 -1.04 3.06 -25.86
N SER A 87 -1.42 4.27 -26.21
CA SER A 87 -0.90 5.49 -25.57
C SER A 87 -1.33 5.58 -24.10
N LEU A 88 -2.59 5.28 -23.80
CA LEU A 88 -3.09 5.27 -22.42
C LEU A 88 -2.45 4.16 -21.61
N ASN A 89 -2.30 2.96 -22.15
CA ASN A 89 -1.62 1.84 -21.48
C ASN A 89 -0.16 2.15 -21.15
N SER A 90 0.57 2.76 -22.07
CA SER A 90 1.94 3.19 -21.83
C SER A 90 2.03 4.23 -20.72
N LEU A 91 1.12 5.20 -20.72
CA LEU A 91 1.03 6.22 -19.68
C LEU A 91 0.71 5.59 -18.32
N LEU A 92 -0.30 4.72 -18.26
CA LEU A 92 -0.73 4.06 -17.01
C LEU A 92 0.35 3.12 -16.48
N PHE A 93 1.02 2.37 -17.36
CA PHE A 93 2.15 1.53 -16.97
C PHE A 93 3.28 2.35 -16.36
N THR A 94 3.73 3.39 -17.06
CA THR A 94 4.83 4.25 -16.59
C THR A 94 4.46 4.95 -15.29
N SER A 95 3.25 5.51 -15.21
CA SER A 95 2.74 6.12 -13.99
C SER A 95 2.64 5.09 -12.85
N GLY A 96 2.21 3.87 -13.16
CA GLY A 96 2.14 2.77 -12.20
C GLY A 96 3.50 2.43 -11.60
N ILE A 97 4.54 2.29 -12.43
CA ILE A 97 5.92 2.05 -11.95
C ILE A 97 6.39 3.20 -11.06
N ILE A 98 6.18 4.44 -11.48
CA ILE A 98 6.53 5.62 -10.68
C ILE A 98 5.82 5.60 -9.32
N LEU A 99 4.52 5.31 -9.30
CA LEU A 99 3.73 5.27 -8.07
C LEU A 99 4.18 4.15 -7.12
N ILE A 100 4.61 2.98 -7.62
CA ILE A 100 5.17 1.92 -6.78
C ILE A 100 6.35 2.48 -5.98
N TRP A 101 7.30 3.14 -6.65
CA TRP A 101 8.50 3.68 -6.00
C TRP A 101 8.21 4.89 -5.12
N VAL A 102 7.34 5.78 -5.53
CA VAL A 102 6.89 6.92 -4.68
C VAL A 102 6.25 6.40 -3.40
N GLY A 103 5.40 5.38 -3.49
CA GLY A 103 4.77 4.75 -2.35
C GLY A 103 5.76 4.10 -1.39
N ILE A 104 6.77 3.36 -1.93
CA ILE A 104 7.87 2.78 -1.13
C ILE A 104 8.63 3.88 -0.39
N LEU A 105 9.05 4.94 -1.08
CA LEU A 105 9.83 6.03 -0.49
C LEU A 105 9.03 6.79 0.57
N PHE A 106 7.75 7.08 0.31
CA PHE A 106 6.88 7.76 1.27
C PHE A 106 6.63 6.90 2.51
N ARG A 107 6.43 5.59 2.32
CA ARG A 107 6.28 4.65 3.43
C ARG A 107 7.58 4.52 4.23
N LEU A 108 8.73 4.45 3.56
CA LEU A 108 10.04 4.43 4.21
C LEU A 108 10.27 5.67 5.08
N TRP A 109 9.97 6.85 4.55
CA TRP A 109 10.04 8.10 5.31
C TRP A 109 9.13 8.07 6.54
N SER A 110 7.90 7.59 6.39
CA SER A 110 6.95 7.45 7.50
C SER A 110 7.48 6.50 8.58
N ILE A 111 8.02 5.33 8.20
CA ILE A 111 8.61 4.36 9.11
C ILE A 111 9.83 4.93 9.84
N GLN A 112 10.69 5.65 9.13
CA GLN A 112 11.87 6.28 9.73
C GLN A 112 11.49 7.37 10.72
N THR A 113 10.46 8.16 10.42
CA THR A 113 9.94 9.20 11.32
C THR A 113 9.40 8.62 12.63
N LEU A 114 8.68 7.49 12.57
CA LEU A 114 8.18 6.80 13.76
C LEU A 114 9.31 6.09 14.53
N GLY A 115 10.37 5.66 13.83
CA GLY A 115 11.53 5.04 14.40
C GLY A 115 11.23 3.76 15.19
N LYS A 116 11.59 3.73 16.47
CA LYS A 116 11.39 2.57 17.35
C LYS A 116 9.91 2.28 17.68
N TYR A 117 9.03 3.24 17.48
CA TYR A 117 7.59 3.10 17.75
C TYR A 117 6.81 2.46 16.58
N PHE A 118 7.41 2.37 15.41
CA PHE A 118 6.78 1.68 14.28
C PHE A 118 6.64 0.19 14.55
N ARG A 119 5.41 -0.34 14.38
CA ARG A 119 5.10 -1.77 14.48
C ARG A 119 4.18 -2.19 13.34
N THR A 120 4.33 -3.43 12.88
CA THR A 120 3.43 -4.05 11.90
C THR A 120 2.17 -4.63 12.53
N VAL A 121 2.17 -4.84 13.84
CA VAL A 121 1.01 -5.18 14.67
C VAL A 121 0.64 -4.00 15.55
N VAL A 122 -0.65 -3.88 15.92
CA VAL A 122 -1.10 -2.81 16.82
C VAL A 122 -0.60 -3.11 18.24
N LEU A 123 0.56 -2.57 18.54
CA LEU A 123 1.20 -2.70 19.85
C LEU A 123 1.63 -1.32 20.36
N ILE A 124 1.15 -0.94 21.54
CA ILE A 124 1.55 0.30 22.20
C ILE A 124 2.56 -0.03 23.28
N GLN A 125 3.78 0.50 23.16
CA GLN A 125 4.86 0.33 24.12
C GLN A 125 4.64 1.24 25.35
N ASP A 126 5.20 0.88 26.51
CA ASP A 126 5.05 1.68 27.72
C ASP A 126 5.68 3.08 27.59
N ASP A 127 6.78 3.20 26.84
CA ASP A 127 7.47 4.47 26.57
C ASP A 127 7.01 5.15 25.28
N HIS A 128 5.89 4.69 24.67
CA HIS A 128 5.39 5.20 23.40
C HIS A 128 5.07 6.69 23.50
N LYS A 129 5.61 7.46 22.55
CA LYS A 129 5.34 8.89 22.41
C LYS A 129 4.50 9.14 21.16
N LEU A 130 3.58 10.08 21.24
CA LEU A 130 2.81 10.53 20.10
C LEU A 130 3.72 11.35 19.17
N ILE A 131 4.03 10.80 18.00
CA ILE A 131 4.86 11.44 16.99
C ILE A 131 3.95 12.26 16.06
N THR A 132 4.23 13.55 15.96
CA THR A 132 3.46 14.53 15.17
C THR A 132 4.33 15.29 14.16
N SER A 133 5.54 14.78 13.89
CA SER A 133 6.52 15.40 12.98
C SER A 133 6.54 14.68 11.62
N GLY A 134 7.25 15.28 10.65
CA GLY A 134 7.35 14.71 9.30
C GLY A 134 5.99 14.52 8.65
N PRO A 135 5.74 13.35 8.02
CA PRO A 135 4.46 13.08 7.37
C PRO A 135 3.29 12.97 8.37
N TYR A 136 3.58 12.67 9.66
CA TYR A 136 2.58 12.63 10.74
C TYR A 136 2.05 14.01 11.14
N ARG A 137 2.66 15.09 10.65
CA ARG A 137 2.10 16.44 10.81
C ARG A 137 0.78 16.62 10.06
N TYR A 138 0.59 15.87 8.98
CA TYR A 138 -0.54 16.01 8.06
C TYR A 138 -1.47 14.80 8.06
N LEU A 139 -0.90 13.60 8.19
CA LEU A 139 -1.60 12.33 8.13
C LEU A 139 -1.37 11.54 9.41
N ARG A 140 -2.41 10.87 9.91
CA ARG A 140 -2.29 9.96 11.06
C ARG A 140 -1.64 8.62 10.69
N HIS A 141 -1.93 8.14 9.46
CA HIS A 141 -1.45 6.84 8.97
C HIS A 141 -0.66 6.95 7.65
N PRO A 142 0.40 7.78 7.59
CA PRO A 142 1.13 8.04 6.35
C PRO A 142 1.83 6.80 5.80
N SER A 143 2.21 5.84 6.64
CA SER A 143 2.78 4.57 6.20
C SER A 143 1.76 3.74 5.38
N TYR A 144 0.48 3.77 5.76
CA TYR A 144 -0.59 3.13 5.00
C TYR A 144 -0.89 3.87 3.69
N THR A 145 -0.84 5.19 3.70
CA THR A 145 -0.93 6.00 2.48
C THR A 145 0.15 5.61 1.47
N GLY A 146 1.40 5.46 1.91
CA GLY A 146 2.49 5.02 1.05
C GLY A 146 2.23 3.64 0.44
N SER A 147 1.75 2.70 1.24
CA SER A 147 1.37 1.36 0.74
C SER A 147 0.22 1.43 -0.28
N MET A 148 -0.82 2.24 -0.03
CA MET A 148 -1.93 2.44 -0.98
C MET A 148 -1.47 3.04 -2.30
N ILE A 149 -0.51 3.98 -2.27
CA ILE A 149 0.09 4.55 -3.49
C ILE A 149 0.80 3.44 -4.29
N SER A 150 1.56 2.56 -3.63
CA SER A 150 2.21 1.43 -4.31
C SER A 150 1.20 0.45 -4.90
N VAL A 151 0.13 0.12 -4.15
CA VAL A 151 -0.97 -0.74 -4.62
C VAL A 151 -1.68 -0.15 -5.83
N LEU A 152 -1.98 1.16 -5.81
CA LEU A 152 -2.53 1.88 -6.96
C LEU A 152 -1.58 1.74 -8.17
N GLY A 153 -0.28 1.90 -7.95
CA GLY A 153 0.74 1.73 -8.98
C GLY A 153 0.72 0.35 -9.62
N VAL A 154 0.61 -0.72 -8.82
CA VAL A 154 0.49 -2.10 -9.34
C VAL A 154 -0.77 -2.26 -10.17
N GLY A 155 -1.92 -1.80 -9.67
CA GLY A 155 -3.20 -1.89 -10.39
C GLY A 155 -3.18 -1.16 -11.73
N LEU A 156 -2.60 0.04 -11.79
CA LEU A 156 -2.45 0.81 -13.03
C LEU A 156 -1.50 0.12 -14.03
N ALA A 157 -0.36 -0.39 -13.55
CA ALA A 157 0.61 -1.06 -14.40
C ALA A 157 0.06 -2.35 -15.04
N LEU A 158 -0.90 -3.02 -14.41
CA LEU A 158 -1.57 -4.20 -14.95
C LEU A 158 -2.55 -3.86 -16.10
N GLY A 159 -2.96 -2.61 -16.28
CA GLY A 159 -3.78 -2.18 -17.42
C GLY A 159 -5.15 -2.84 -17.53
N ASN A 160 -5.76 -3.20 -16.39
CA ASN A 160 -7.09 -3.84 -16.35
C ASN A 160 -7.98 -3.16 -15.30
N TRP A 161 -9.13 -2.62 -15.73
CA TRP A 161 -10.03 -1.85 -14.87
C TRP A 161 -10.61 -2.65 -13.71
N MET A 162 -11.00 -3.90 -13.99
CA MET A 162 -11.56 -4.76 -12.92
C MET A 162 -10.47 -5.16 -11.93
N GLY A 163 -9.28 -5.49 -12.42
CA GLY A 163 -8.12 -5.76 -11.56
C GLY A 163 -7.78 -4.59 -10.64
N LEU A 164 -7.75 -3.38 -11.20
CA LEU A 164 -7.55 -2.14 -10.43
C LEU A 164 -8.65 -1.93 -9.38
N LEU A 165 -9.91 -2.10 -9.76
CA LEU A 165 -11.04 -1.94 -8.85
C LEU A 165 -10.95 -2.92 -7.68
N PHE A 166 -10.69 -4.20 -7.95
CA PHE A 166 -10.62 -5.23 -6.90
C PHE A 166 -9.44 -5.01 -5.95
N ILE A 167 -8.24 -4.73 -6.46
CA ILE A 167 -7.08 -4.53 -5.58
C ILE A 167 -7.27 -3.30 -4.67
N LEU A 168 -7.81 -2.21 -5.20
CA LEU A 168 -8.08 -1.02 -4.40
C LEU A 168 -9.18 -1.26 -3.37
N SER A 169 -10.28 -1.90 -3.76
CA SER A 169 -11.40 -2.19 -2.85
C SER A 169 -11.00 -3.09 -1.69
N THR A 170 -10.30 -4.19 -1.96
CA THR A 170 -9.86 -5.13 -0.92
C THR A 170 -8.87 -4.47 0.05
N VAL A 171 -7.92 -3.70 -0.46
CA VAL A 171 -6.93 -3.00 0.37
C VAL A 171 -7.58 -1.87 1.18
N CYS A 172 -8.53 -1.13 0.62
CA CYS A 172 -9.31 -0.14 1.37
C CYS A 172 -10.08 -0.78 2.53
N ILE A 173 -10.73 -1.94 2.30
CA ILE A 173 -11.43 -2.69 3.34
C ILE A 173 -10.46 -3.14 4.44
N GLY A 174 -9.31 -3.69 4.04
CA GLY A 174 -8.25 -4.11 4.95
C GLY A 174 -7.74 -2.97 5.84
N TYR A 175 -7.42 -1.83 5.23
CA TYR A 175 -6.96 -0.66 6.00
C TYR A 175 -8.04 -0.04 6.86
N ARG A 176 -9.30 -0.01 6.43
CA ARG A 176 -10.38 0.53 7.26
C ARG A 176 -10.49 -0.21 8.59
N TRP A 177 -10.43 -1.54 8.57
CA TRP A 177 -10.43 -2.35 9.79
C TRP A 177 -9.17 -2.09 10.63
N ARG A 178 -8.02 -2.13 10.00
CA ARG A 178 -6.73 -1.95 10.66
C ARG A 178 -6.64 -0.60 11.37
N ILE A 179 -6.97 0.48 10.66
CA ILE A 179 -6.97 1.84 11.20
C ILE A 179 -7.95 1.96 12.36
N HIS A 180 -9.12 1.36 12.26
CA HIS A 180 -10.12 1.38 13.35
C HIS A 180 -9.54 0.79 14.65
N VAL A 181 -8.92 -0.38 14.56
CA VAL A 181 -8.29 -1.04 15.72
C VAL A 181 -7.13 -0.20 16.28
N GLU A 182 -6.27 0.33 15.42
CA GLU A 182 -5.13 1.17 15.83
C GLU A 182 -5.59 2.48 16.48
N GLU A 183 -6.59 3.15 15.94
CA GLU A 183 -7.12 4.39 16.52
C GLU A 183 -7.75 4.19 17.91
N ILE A 184 -8.44 3.06 18.13
CA ILE A 184 -8.96 2.72 19.46
C ILE A 184 -7.80 2.58 20.45
N ALA A 185 -6.76 1.86 20.08
CA ALA A 185 -5.59 1.65 20.92
C ALA A 185 -4.84 2.97 21.22
N LEU A 186 -4.65 3.82 20.21
CA LEU A 186 -4.01 5.13 20.36
C LEU A 186 -4.85 6.09 21.24
N LYS A 187 -6.17 6.11 21.05
CA LYS A 187 -7.08 6.90 21.91
C LYS A 187 -7.04 6.43 23.36
N LYS A 188 -7.02 5.10 23.58
CA LYS A 188 -6.91 4.53 24.93
C LYS A 188 -5.61 4.92 25.61
N ARG A 189 -4.49 4.98 24.86
CA ARG A 189 -3.15 5.29 25.41
C ARG A 189 -2.95 6.77 25.66
N PHE A 190 -3.28 7.63 24.70
CA PHE A 190 -2.94 9.05 24.72
C PHE A 190 -4.09 9.98 25.09
N GLY A 191 -5.32 9.47 25.18
CA GLY A 191 -6.50 10.23 25.60
C GLY A 191 -6.72 11.51 24.81
N SER A 192 -6.87 12.62 25.54
CA SER A 192 -7.12 13.95 24.96
C SER A 192 -6.01 14.45 24.04
N ALA A 193 -4.76 14.05 24.27
CA ALA A 193 -3.63 14.43 23.40
C ALA A 193 -3.79 13.84 21.99
N TYR A 194 -4.25 12.58 21.88
CA TYR A 194 -4.56 11.99 20.58
C TYR A 194 -5.77 12.63 19.93
N THR A 195 -6.83 12.92 20.68
CA THR A 195 -8.03 13.58 20.15
C THR A 195 -7.69 14.95 19.55
N ALA A 196 -6.93 15.79 20.26
CA ALA A 196 -6.48 17.08 19.76
C ALA A 196 -5.56 16.99 18.53
N TYR A 197 -4.77 15.93 18.42
CA TYR A 197 -3.96 15.64 17.24
C TYR A 197 -4.85 15.20 16.05
N ALA A 198 -5.83 14.33 16.31
CA ALA A 198 -6.75 13.81 15.28
C ALA A 198 -7.62 14.91 14.65
N GLU A 199 -7.99 15.95 15.42
CA GLU A 199 -8.74 17.11 14.91
C GLU A 199 -7.95 17.96 13.90
N LYS A 200 -6.62 17.89 13.96
CA LYS A 200 -5.71 18.70 13.13
C LYS A 200 -5.10 17.94 11.96
N THR A 201 -5.39 16.64 11.83
CA THR A 201 -4.75 15.78 10.86
C THR A 201 -5.76 14.91 10.11
N TRP A 202 -5.44 14.59 8.87
CA TRP A 202 -6.22 13.68 8.05
C TRP A 202 -5.88 12.22 8.39
N ASN A 203 -6.80 11.32 8.18
CA ASN A 203 -6.62 9.92 8.52
C ASN A 203 -5.61 9.24 7.58
N LEU A 204 -5.95 9.18 6.30
CA LEU A 204 -5.23 8.41 5.28
C LEU A 204 -4.96 9.22 4.00
N ILE A 205 -5.92 10.03 3.56
CA ILE A 205 -5.85 10.81 2.34
C ILE A 205 -6.08 12.28 2.68
N LEU A 206 -5.13 13.14 2.29
CA LEU A 206 -5.23 14.59 2.51
C LEU A 206 -6.56 15.12 1.93
N PHE A 207 -7.24 15.93 2.71
CA PHE A 207 -8.49 16.62 2.36
C PHE A 207 -9.71 15.69 2.10
N VAL A 208 -9.58 14.38 2.30
CA VAL A 208 -10.69 13.42 2.04
C VAL A 208 -11.04 12.62 3.28
N TRP A 209 -10.07 11.99 3.93
CA TRP A 209 -10.29 11.08 5.07
C TRP A 209 -9.05 10.89 5.94
#